data_0061cb063f80bed702a5a290097ea210
#
_entry.id   0061cb063f80bed702a5a290097ea210
#
_cell.length_a   1.000
_cell.length_b   1.000
_cell.length_c   1.000
_cell.angle_alpha   90.00
_cell.angle_beta   90.00
_cell.angle_gamma   90.00
#
_symmetry.space_group_name_H-M   'P 1'
#
loop_
_entity.id
_entity.type
_entity.pdbx_description
1 polymer ?
#
loop_
_entity_poly.entity_id
_entity_poly.type
_entity_poly.pdbx_seq_one_letter_code
_entity_poly.pdbx_strand_id
1 'polypeptide(L)'
;MMMDSSAEQREVWDRAAAYYSPEDAVESEAVAPAVDFLAQLAGDGTALEFAIGAGRVAVPLSRRGVPVAGIDVSPKMIDVLHATVNAAELPATVGSMATADAPGRDYQLVYIVYNAISCLLYQDEQIACFQNAARHLRPGGYFVIEVWVPQLRQLPLGQTLVPGTVTDTLLILDIYDLVTQRLVSHRYELENGVVKGGGATSHRYVWPSEMDVMAKMAGLDLVNRYAGWDRAEFTGDSRSSVSVWQKPT
;
A
#
# COMPACT_ATOMS: atom_id res chain seq x y z
N MET A 1 -18.77 11.82 -13.12
CA MET A 1 -17.30 11.92 -13.34
C MET A 1 -16.67 11.40 -12.07
N MET A 2 -15.92 10.30 -12.13
CA MET A 2 -15.21 9.76 -10.97
C MET A 2 -14.19 10.82 -10.49
N MET A 3 -14.14 11.10 -9.20
CA MET A 3 -13.09 11.95 -8.62
C MET A 3 -11.76 11.18 -8.72
N ASP A 4 -10.66 11.89 -8.98
CA ASP A 4 -9.34 11.31 -9.20
C ASP A 4 -8.30 12.05 -8.36
N SER A 5 -7.68 11.33 -7.44
CA SER A 5 -6.65 11.85 -6.53
C SER A 5 -5.23 11.71 -7.09
N SER A 6 -5.06 11.16 -8.29
CA SER A 6 -3.74 10.80 -8.84
C SER A 6 -2.79 11.98 -8.95
N ALA A 7 -3.28 13.19 -9.29
CA ALA A 7 -2.43 14.38 -9.41
C ALA A 7 -1.88 14.83 -8.04
N GLU A 8 -2.75 14.86 -7.01
CA GLU A 8 -2.38 15.19 -5.63
C GLU A 8 -1.36 14.18 -5.09
N GLN A 9 -1.63 12.90 -5.26
CA GLN A 9 -0.76 11.83 -4.80
C GLN A 9 0.58 11.81 -5.54
N ARG A 10 0.59 12.05 -6.85
CA ARG A 10 1.83 12.18 -7.63
C ARG A 10 2.72 13.28 -7.06
N GLU A 11 2.18 14.45 -6.80
CA GLU A 11 2.96 15.57 -6.26
C GLU A 11 3.58 15.24 -4.90
N VAL A 12 2.83 14.56 -4.03
CA VAL A 12 3.31 14.11 -2.71
C VAL A 12 4.47 13.13 -2.87
N TRP A 13 4.30 12.08 -3.68
CA TRP A 13 5.29 11.02 -3.82
C TRP A 13 6.48 11.42 -4.69
N ASP A 14 6.30 12.33 -5.65
CA ASP A 14 7.42 12.94 -6.39
C ASP A 14 8.34 13.76 -5.47
N ARG A 15 7.79 14.44 -4.45
CA ARG A 15 8.60 15.11 -3.44
C ARG A 15 9.26 14.12 -2.48
N ALA A 16 8.53 13.10 -2.08
CA ALA A 16 9.04 12.08 -1.17
C ALA A 16 10.19 11.27 -1.77
N ALA A 17 10.22 11.07 -3.09
CA ALA A 17 11.26 10.32 -3.79
C ALA A 17 12.69 10.83 -3.50
N ALA A 18 12.85 12.14 -3.22
CA ALA A 18 14.14 12.73 -2.86
C ALA A 18 14.73 12.21 -1.52
N TYR A 19 13.90 11.59 -0.69
CA TYR A 19 14.29 11.04 0.63
C TYR A 19 14.44 9.50 0.61
N TYR A 20 14.24 8.88 -0.56
CA TYR A 20 14.43 7.43 -0.73
C TYR A 20 15.80 7.19 -1.33
N SER A 21 16.65 6.43 -0.64
CA SER A 21 17.86 5.89 -1.26
C SER A 21 17.57 4.50 -1.85
N PRO A 22 18.21 4.14 -2.96
CA PRO A 22 18.10 2.80 -3.52
C PRO A 22 18.50 1.70 -2.53
N GLU A 23 19.44 2.00 -1.62
CA GLU A 23 20.00 1.06 -0.65
C GLU A 23 19.05 0.82 0.53
N ASP A 24 18.39 1.86 1.03
CA ASP A 24 17.42 1.76 2.14
C ASP A 24 16.17 0.93 1.79
N ALA A 25 15.84 0.85 0.49
CA ALA A 25 14.69 0.10 0.01
C ALA A 25 14.91 -1.43 0.05
N VAL A 26 16.15 -1.90 0.02
CA VAL A 26 16.47 -3.29 -0.35
C VAL A 26 16.94 -4.15 0.84
N GLU A 27 17.49 -3.58 1.91
CA GLU A 27 18.19 -4.31 2.98
C GLU A 27 17.45 -4.37 4.33
N SER A 28 16.19 -3.96 4.40
CA SER A 28 15.45 -3.98 5.65
C SER A 28 14.99 -5.41 6.01
N GLU A 29 15.55 -5.99 7.08
CA GLU A 29 15.03 -7.24 7.68
C GLU A 29 13.53 -7.14 8.03
N ALA A 30 13.01 -5.93 8.21
CA ALA A 30 11.61 -5.68 8.52
C ALA A 30 10.64 -6.11 7.39
N VAL A 31 11.10 -6.21 6.14
CA VAL A 31 10.24 -6.66 5.02
C VAL A 31 10.28 -8.17 4.79
N ALA A 32 11.23 -8.89 5.39
CA ALA A 32 11.42 -10.31 5.13
C ALA A 32 10.14 -11.16 5.36
N PRO A 33 9.33 -10.94 6.43
CA PRO A 33 8.09 -11.70 6.63
C PRO A 33 7.07 -11.46 5.50
N ALA A 34 6.98 -10.22 4.99
CA ALA A 34 6.10 -9.91 3.86
C ALA A 34 6.58 -10.59 2.58
N VAL A 35 7.87 -10.53 2.30
CA VAL A 35 8.48 -11.18 1.12
C VAL A 35 8.27 -12.69 1.15
N ASP A 36 8.49 -13.35 2.30
CA ASP A 36 8.29 -14.79 2.45
C ASP A 36 6.83 -15.19 2.27
N PHE A 37 5.90 -14.41 2.81
CA PHE A 37 4.46 -14.61 2.67
C PHE A 37 4.02 -14.49 1.21
N LEU A 38 4.44 -13.41 0.53
CA LEU A 38 4.08 -13.13 -0.86
C LEU A 38 4.71 -14.15 -1.81
N ALA A 39 5.96 -14.55 -1.59
CA ALA A 39 6.62 -15.59 -2.39
C ALA A 39 5.88 -16.94 -2.32
N GLN A 40 5.38 -17.33 -1.13
CA GLN A 40 4.58 -18.54 -0.99
C GLN A 40 3.26 -18.50 -1.79
N LEU A 41 2.59 -17.34 -1.83
CA LEU A 41 1.35 -17.18 -2.61
C LEU A 41 1.61 -17.08 -4.12
N ALA A 42 2.72 -16.47 -4.51
CA ALA A 42 3.13 -16.39 -5.91
C ALA A 42 3.50 -17.78 -6.46
N GLY A 43 4.14 -18.66 -5.65
CA GLY A 43 4.66 -19.94 -6.11
C GLY A 43 5.55 -19.77 -7.35
N ASP A 44 5.29 -20.53 -8.41
CA ASP A 44 5.99 -20.41 -9.69
C ASP A 44 5.38 -19.33 -10.62
N GLY A 45 4.41 -18.56 -10.14
CA GLY A 45 3.72 -17.52 -10.92
C GLY A 45 4.38 -16.15 -10.83
N THR A 46 3.78 -15.19 -11.54
CA THR A 46 4.22 -13.81 -11.56
C THR A 46 3.44 -12.95 -10.55
N ALA A 47 4.07 -11.87 -10.06
CA ALA A 47 3.47 -10.95 -9.12
C ALA A 47 3.39 -9.51 -9.68
N LEU A 48 2.38 -8.76 -9.24
CA LEU A 48 2.18 -7.36 -9.57
C LEU A 48 2.03 -6.55 -8.28
N GLU A 49 2.92 -5.60 -8.05
CA GLU A 49 2.81 -4.66 -6.94
C GLU A 49 2.09 -3.39 -7.38
N PHE A 50 1.02 -3.03 -6.68
CA PHE A 50 0.36 -1.74 -6.80
C PHE A 50 1.00 -0.75 -5.82
N ALA A 51 1.28 0.49 -6.27
CA ALA A 51 2.06 1.49 -5.56
C ALA A 51 3.47 0.97 -5.20
N ILE A 52 4.18 0.47 -6.22
CA ILE A 52 5.49 -0.18 -6.06
C ILE A 52 6.56 0.74 -5.44
N GLY A 53 6.44 2.06 -5.62
CA GLY A 53 7.40 3.05 -5.12
C GLY A 53 8.82 2.77 -5.58
N ALA A 54 9.77 2.82 -4.64
CA ALA A 54 11.18 2.51 -4.86
C ALA A 54 11.50 0.99 -4.82
N GLY A 55 10.48 0.11 -4.73
CA GLY A 55 10.65 -1.34 -4.80
C GLY A 55 11.01 -2.02 -3.48
N ARG A 56 10.67 -1.42 -2.34
CA ARG A 56 11.00 -1.95 -1.00
C ARG A 56 10.63 -3.43 -0.80
N VAL A 57 9.52 -3.89 -1.39
CA VAL A 57 9.09 -5.29 -1.34
C VAL A 57 9.33 -5.99 -2.67
N ALA A 58 9.08 -5.33 -3.81
CA ALA A 58 9.25 -5.90 -5.13
C ALA A 58 10.68 -6.39 -5.40
N VAL A 59 11.70 -5.59 -5.04
CA VAL A 59 13.10 -5.95 -5.30
C VAL A 59 13.53 -7.20 -4.52
N PRO A 60 13.34 -7.29 -3.19
CA PRO A 60 13.67 -8.53 -2.47
C PRO A 60 12.80 -9.72 -2.90
N LEU A 61 11.53 -9.51 -3.29
CA LEU A 61 10.67 -10.57 -3.81
C LEU A 61 11.18 -11.10 -5.17
N SER A 62 11.61 -10.20 -6.07
CA SER A 62 12.24 -10.57 -7.35
C SER A 62 13.53 -11.36 -7.12
N ARG A 63 14.35 -10.97 -6.14
CA ARG A 63 15.57 -11.71 -5.74
C ARG A 63 15.29 -13.12 -5.19
N ARG A 64 14.05 -13.39 -4.72
CA ARG A 64 13.59 -14.74 -4.37
C ARG A 64 13.17 -15.57 -5.57
N GLY A 65 13.31 -15.04 -6.79
CA GLY A 65 12.98 -15.73 -8.04
C GLY A 65 11.53 -15.54 -8.51
N VAL A 66 10.72 -14.71 -7.86
CA VAL A 66 9.37 -14.36 -8.32
C VAL A 66 9.48 -13.23 -9.34
N PRO A 67 9.06 -13.40 -10.61
CA PRO A 67 9.00 -12.29 -11.56
C PRO A 67 7.99 -11.25 -11.09
N VAL A 68 8.43 -10.01 -10.87
CA VAL A 68 7.58 -8.92 -10.36
C VAL A 68 7.47 -7.81 -11.39
N ALA A 69 6.27 -7.26 -11.53
CA ALA A 69 6.02 -5.99 -12.21
C ALA A 69 5.33 -5.00 -11.25
N GLY A 70 5.25 -3.71 -11.62
CA GLY A 70 4.64 -2.72 -10.75
C GLY A 70 3.87 -1.62 -11.46
N ILE A 71 3.05 -0.94 -10.67
CA ILE A 71 2.38 0.32 -11.01
C ILE A 71 2.67 1.33 -9.90
N ASP A 72 3.06 2.55 -10.27
CA ASP A 72 3.15 3.67 -9.32
C ASP A 72 2.68 4.96 -9.98
N VAL A 73 2.07 5.85 -9.19
CA VAL A 73 1.60 7.14 -9.68
C VAL A 73 2.74 8.14 -9.89
N SER A 74 3.87 7.94 -9.19
CA SER A 74 5.03 8.83 -9.20
C SER A 74 6.09 8.32 -10.17
N PRO A 75 6.37 9.05 -11.28
CA PRO A 75 7.50 8.73 -12.15
C PRO A 75 8.84 8.79 -11.42
N LYS A 76 8.99 9.70 -10.45
CA LYS A 76 10.25 9.82 -9.69
C LYS A 76 10.51 8.63 -8.77
N MET A 77 9.46 8.02 -8.21
CA MET A 77 9.61 6.76 -7.47
C MET A 77 10.07 5.62 -8.39
N ILE A 78 9.54 5.55 -9.61
CA ILE A 78 9.97 4.56 -10.60
C ILE A 78 11.43 4.84 -11.05
N ASP A 79 11.84 6.11 -11.15
CA ASP A 79 13.25 6.45 -11.42
C ASP A 79 14.17 5.93 -10.29
N VAL A 80 13.79 6.08 -9.02
CA VAL A 80 14.53 5.51 -7.87
C VAL A 80 14.58 3.98 -7.95
N LEU A 81 13.46 3.33 -8.24
CA LEU A 81 13.40 1.88 -8.44
C LEU A 81 14.39 1.42 -9.52
N HIS A 82 14.38 2.06 -10.69
CA HIS A 82 15.21 1.67 -11.82
C HIS A 82 16.68 2.11 -11.67
N ALA A 83 17.02 2.93 -10.67
CA ALA A 83 18.40 3.14 -10.25
C ALA A 83 18.95 1.94 -9.45
N THR A 84 18.06 1.10 -8.87
CA THR A 84 18.42 -0.08 -8.05
C THR A 84 18.38 -1.38 -8.86
N VAL A 85 17.41 -1.52 -9.77
CA VAL A 85 17.16 -2.73 -10.56
C VAL A 85 16.86 -2.36 -12.01
N ASN A 86 17.28 -3.22 -12.95
CA ASN A 86 17.04 -2.97 -14.37
C ASN A 86 15.54 -3.01 -14.69
N ALA A 87 15.05 -2.03 -15.45
CA ALA A 87 13.65 -1.94 -15.88
C ALA A 87 13.18 -3.17 -16.69
N ALA A 88 14.09 -3.92 -17.33
CA ALA A 88 13.75 -5.17 -17.99
C ALA A 88 13.53 -6.34 -17.01
N GLU A 89 14.17 -6.29 -15.85
CA GLU A 89 14.03 -7.30 -14.79
C GLU A 89 12.82 -7.04 -13.91
N LEU A 90 12.49 -5.75 -13.66
CA LEU A 90 11.36 -5.31 -12.88
C LEU A 90 10.64 -4.17 -13.60
N PRO A 91 9.79 -4.49 -14.60
CA PRO A 91 9.06 -3.48 -15.36
C PRO A 91 7.99 -2.79 -14.51
N ALA A 92 7.89 -1.46 -14.65
CA ALA A 92 6.89 -0.67 -13.93
C ALA A 92 6.20 0.34 -14.86
N THR A 93 4.90 0.56 -14.63
CA THR A 93 4.08 1.53 -15.35
C THR A 93 3.76 2.73 -14.46
N VAL A 94 3.93 3.95 -15.01
CA VAL A 94 3.46 5.17 -14.34
C VAL A 94 1.96 5.29 -14.50
N GLY A 95 1.23 5.31 -13.37
CA GLY A 95 -0.23 5.48 -13.37
C GLY A 95 -0.87 5.15 -12.03
N SER A 96 -2.18 5.39 -11.95
CA SER A 96 -2.96 5.07 -10.76
C SER A 96 -3.20 3.56 -10.65
N MET A 97 -2.97 2.98 -9.47
CA MET A 97 -3.32 1.59 -9.17
C MET A 97 -4.83 1.30 -9.33
N ALA A 98 -5.67 2.35 -9.35
CA ALA A 98 -7.10 2.19 -9.60
C ALA A 98 -7.43 1.89 -11.07
N THR A 99 -6.61 2.36 -12.04
CA THR A 99 -7.01 2.35 -13.45
C THR A 99 -5.93 1.95 -14.45
N ALA A 100 -4.65 2.05 -14.07
CA ALA A 100 -3.54 1.80 -15.00
C ALA A 100 -3.45 0.32 -15.40
N ASP A 101 -3.02 0.10 -16.64
CA ASP A 101 -2.64 -1.23 -17.11
C ASP A 101 -1.21 -1.57 -16.66
N ALA A 102 -1.03 -2.77 -16.15
CA ALA A 102 0.29 -3.30 -15.82
C ALA A 102 1.07 -3.78 -17.05
N PRO A 103 2.41 -3.97 -16.96
CA PRO A 103 3.23 -4.49 -18.06
C PRO A 103 2.91 -5.93 -18.49
N GLY A 104 1.94 -6.59 -17.90
CA GLY A 104 1.51 -7.94 -18.22
C GLY A 104 0.09 -8.23 -17.76
N ARG A 105 -0.31 -9.50 -17.86
CA ARG A 105 -1.63 -10.01 -17.46
C ARG A 105 -1.48 -11.38 -16.82
N ASP A 106 -2.58 -11.90 -16.29
CA ASP A 106 -2.65 -13.27 -15.73
C ASP A 106 -1.68 -13.50 -14.57
N TYR A 107 -1.53 -12.46 -13.73
CA TYR A 107 -0.71 -12.57 -12.53
C TYR A 107 -1.28 -13.59 -11.54
N GLN A 108 -0.39 -14.37 -10.92
CA GLN A 108 -0.75 -15.24 -9.79
C GLN A 108 -1.05 -14.44 -8.54
N LEU A 109 -0.34 -13.31 -8.38
CA LEU A 109 -0.42 -12.47 -7.21
C LEU A 109 -0.49 -10.99 -7.61
N VAL A 110 -1.48 -10.27 -7.11
CA VAL A 110 -1.48 -8.79 -7.05
C VAL A 110 -1.43 -8.40 -5.59
N TYR A 111 -0.63 -7.40 -5.22
CA TYR A 111 -0.53 -7.02 -3.82
C TYR A 111 -0.32 -5.51 -3.61
N ILE A 112 -0.73 -5.06 -2.41
CA ILE A 112 -0.54 -3.71 -1.90
C ILE A 112 0.00 -3.81 -0.48
N VAL A 113 1.08 -3.13 -0.18
CA VAL A 113 1.73 -3.12 1.14
C VAL A 113 1.74 -1.71 1.74
N TYR A 114 2.13 -1.61 3.00
CA TYR A 114 2.33 -0.33 3.69
C TYR A 114 1.13 0.61 3.62
N ASN A 115 -0.09 0.06 3.70
CA ASN A 115 -1.33 0.87 3.71
C ASN A 115 -1.53 1.72 2.44
N ALA A 116 -0.86 1.41 1.32
CA ALA A 116 -0.87 2.26 0.13
C ALA A 116 -2.26 2.40 -0.51
N ILE A 117 -3.20 1.47 -0.28
CA ILE A 117 -4.62 1.62 -0.70
C ILE A 117 -5.23 2.91 -0.17
N SER A 118 -4.79 3.41 0.99
CA SER A 118 -5.28 4.64 1.60
C SER A 118 -4.90 5.91 0.81
N CYS A 119 -3.91 5.83 -0.08
CA CYS A 119 -3.54 6.91 -1.00
C CYS A 119 -4.61 7.17 -2.08
N LEU A 120 -5.53 6.24 -2.30
CA LEU A 120 -6.74 6.46 -3.09
C LEU A 120 -7.77 7.18 -2.21
N LEU A 121 -7.95 8.49 -2.46
CA LEU A 121 -8.64 9.38 -1.54
C LEU A 121 -10.16 9.31 -1.63
N TYR A 122 -10.70 8.61 -2.61
CA TYR A 122 -12.13 8.44 -2.81
C TYR A 122 -12.52 6.96 -2.81
N GLN A 123 -13.71 6.67 -2.29
CA GLN A 123 -14.22 5.30 -2.22
C GLN A 123 -14.28 4.62 -3.60
N ASP A 124 -14.73 5.38 -4.61
CA ASP A 124 -14.81 4.87 -5.99
C ASP A 124 -13.44 4.48 -6.55
N GLU A 125 -12.37 5.20 -6.19
CA GLU A 125 -11.01 4.84 -6.58
C GLU A 125 -10.56 3.53 -5.91
N GLN A 126 -10.89 3.33 -4.63
CA GLN A 126 -10.57 2.10 -3.92
C GLN A 126 -11.36 0.92 -4.49
N ILE A 127 -12.64 1.10 -4.84
CA ILE A 127 -13.43 0.09 -5.56
C ILE A 127 -12.79 -0.23 -6.93
N ALA A 128 -12.43 0.80 -7.69
CA ALA A 128 -11.77 0.63 -8.98
C ALA A 128 -10.42 -0.10 -8.86
N CYS A 129 -9.67 0.11 -7.76
CA CYS A 129 -8.44 -0.61 -7.47
C CYS A 129 -8.67 -2.13 -7.30
N PHE A 130 -9.71 -2.54 -6.58
CA PHE A 130 -10.08 -3.95 -6.46
C PHE A 130 -10.48 -4.55 -7.82
N GLN A 131 -11.24 -3.81 -8.62
CA GLN A 131 -11.62 -4.23 -9.98
C GLN A 131 -10.37 -4.33 -10.89
N ASN A 132 -9.44 -3.40 -10.76
CA ASN A 132 -8.19 -3.42 -11.50
C ASN A 132 -7.32 -4.62 -11.11
N ALA A 133 -7.21 -4.94 -9.81
CA ALA A 133 -6.52 -6.13 -9.34
C ALA A 133 -7.15 -7.41 -9.92
N ALA A 134 -8.47 -7.54 -9.83
CA ALA A 134 -9.21 -8.68 -10.39
C ALA A 134 -9.00 -8.83 -11.91
N ARG A 135 -8.90 -7.72 -12.65
CA ARG A 135 -8.64 -7.70 -14.10
C ARG A 135 -7.26 -8.23 -14.46
N HIS A 136 -6.26 -7.99 -13.61
CA HIS A 136 -4.88 -8.44 -13.83
C HIS A 136 -4.62 -9.85 -13.32
N LEU A 137 -5.44 -10.37 -12.40
CA LEU A 137 -5.30 -11.71 -11.86
C LEU A 137 -5.77 -12.78 -12.84
N ARG A 138 -5.05 -13.90 -12.90
CA ARG A 138 -5.54 -15.14 -13.50
C ARG A 138 -6.64 -15.77 -12.63
N PRO A 139 -7.51 -16.64 -13.18
CA PRO A 139 -8.36 -17.49 -12.34
C PRO A 139 -7.52 -18.26 -11.31
N GLY A 140 -7.97 -18.32 -10.05
CA GLY A 140 -7.24 -18.90 -8.93
C GLY A 140 -6.11 -18.05 -8.35
N GLY A 141 -5.84 -16.86 -8.93
CA GLY A 141 -4.83 -15.91 -8.41
C GLY A 141 -5.29 -15.17 -7.16
N TYR A 142 -4.34 -14.57 -6.43
CA TYR A 142 -4.57 -13.92 -5.14
C TYR A 142 -4.40 -12.42 -5.20
N PHE A 143 -5.29 -11.69 -4.50
CA PHE A 143 -5.10 -10.28 -4.17
C PHE A 143 -4.79 -10.13 -2.68
N VAL A 144 -3.69 -9.46 -2.34
CA VAL A 144 -3.25 -9.27 -0.95
C VAL A 144 -3.12 -7.79 -0.65
N ILE A 145 -3.72 -7.36 0.46
CA ILE A 145 -3.59 -5.98 0.94
C ILE A 145 -3.19 -5.96 2.41
N GLU A 146 -2.14 -5.19 2.72
CA GLU A 146 -1.82 -4.77 4.08
C GLU A 146 -2.39 -3.37 4.33
N VAL A 147 -3.16 -3.21 5.41
CA VAL A 147 -3.65 -1.90 5.87
C VAL A 147 -3.48 -1.74 7.37
N TRP A 148 -3.35 -0.50 7.81
CA TRP A 148 -3.50 -0.15 9.22
C TRP A 148 -4.96 -0.06 9.59
N VAL A 149 -5.33 -0.63 10.74
CA VAL A 149 -6.68 -0.50 11.28
C VAL A 149 -6.84 0.92 11.83
N PRO A 150 -7.89 1.66 11.43
CA PRO A 150 -8.10 3.03 11.88
C PRO A 150 -8.17 3.13 13.41
N GLN A 151 -7.40 4.02 14.02
CA GLN A 151 -7.28 4.14 15.48
C GLN A 151 -8.41 4.98 16.10
N LEU A 152 -9.64 4.87 15.59
CA LEU A 152 -10.79 5.67 16.02
C LEU A 152 -11.20 5.42 17.48
N ARG A 153 -10.79 4.28 18.07
CA ARG A 153 -11.00 3.99 19.50
C ARG A 153 -10.23 4.93 20.42
N GLN A 154 -9.20 5.60 19.92
CA GLN A 154 -8.40 6.56 20.68
C GLN A 154 -9.02 7.97 20.66
N LEU A 155 -10.06 8.19 19.86
CA LEU A 155 -10.74 9.47 19.74
C LEU A 155 -11.85 9.60 20.78
N PRO A 156 -11.70 10.49 21.78
CA PRO A 156 -12.82 10.93 22.61
C PRO A 156 -13.89 11.62 21.74
N LEU A 157 -15.13 11.60 22.23
CA LEU A 157 -16.24 12.21 21.51
C LEU A 157 -15.98 13.72 21.25
N GLY A 158 -16.13 14.13 20.00
CA GLY A 158 -15.89 15.51 19.54
C GLY A 158 -14.42 15.87 19.26
N GLN A 159 -13.51 14.93 19.40
CA GLN A 159 -12.11 15.10 18.98
C GLN A 159 -11.84 14.41 17.64
N THR A 160 -10.85 14.93 16.90
CA THR A 160 -10.46 14.42 15.59
C THR A 160 -8.97 14.07 15.50
N LEU A 161 -8.16 14.49 16.50
CA LEU A 161 -6.71 14.31 16.49
C LEU A 161 -6.30 13.11 17.33
N VAL A 162 -5.49 12.24 16.72
CA VAL A 162 -4.81 11.11 17.39
C VAL A 162 -3.29 11.34 17.27
N PRO A 163 -2.54 11.34 18.38
CA PRO A 163 -1.10 11.26 18.31
C PRO A 163 -0.67 9.90 17.75
N GLY A 164 0.16 9.92 16.71
CA GLY A 164 0.83 8.74 16.19
C GLY A 164 2.17 8.48 16.92
N THR A 165 3.27 8.49 16.17
CA THR A 165 4.61 8.36 16.75
C THR A 165 5.05 9.65 17.42
N VAL A 166 5.51 9.57 18.66
CA VAL A 166 6.09 10.69 19.40
C VAL A 166 7.46 10.26 19.94
N THR A 167 8.52 10.86 19.42
CA THR A 167 9.91 10.65 19.87
C THR A 167 10.64 12.00 19.97
N ASP A 168 11.89 12.01 20.40
CA ASP A 168 12.71 13.23 20.47
C ASP A 168 13.00 13.82 19.07
N THR A 169 12.87 13.02 18.01
CA THR A 169 13.20 13.43 16.63
C THR A 169 12.01 13.43 15.68
N LEU A 170 10.87 12.85 16.08
CA LEU A 170 9.70 12.68 15.21
C LEU A 170 8.40 12.87 15.97
N LEU A 171 7.53 13.72 15.44
CA LEU A 171 6.15 13.88 15.88
C LEU A 171 5.21 13.60 14.70
N ILE A 172 4.29 12.64 14.87
CA ILE A 172 3.21 12.37 13.91
C ILE A 172 1.88 12.68 14.59
N LEU A 173 1.05 13.46 13.91
CA LEU A 173 -0.30 13.82 14.33
C LEU A 173 -1.29 13.47 13.22
N ASP A 174 -2.22 12.61 13.52
CA ASP A 174 -3.26 12.15 12.59
C ASP A 174 -4.57 12.87 12.87
N ILE A 175 -5.10 13.58 11.87
CA ILE A 175 -6.38 14.29 11.97
C ILE A 175 -7.42 13.54 11.12
N TYR A 176 -8.45 13.03 11.80
CA TYR A 176 -9.51 12.23 11.19
C TYR A 176 -10.75 13.06 10.84
N ASP A 177 -11.26 12.90 9.64
CA ASP A 177 -12.63 13.25 9.25
C ASP A 177 -13.47 11.96 9.18
N LEU A 178 -14.36 11.78 10.14
CA LEU A 178 -15.17 10.56 10.26
C LEU A 178 -16.31 10.50 9.24
N VAL A 179 -16.68 11.64 8.63
CA VAL A 179 -17.78 11.69 7.66
C VAL A 179 -17.33 11.17 6.30
N THR A 180 -16.14 11.60 5.87
CA THR A 180 -15.58 11.24 4.56
C THR A 180 -14.55 10.10 4.64
N GLN A 181 -14.29 9.58 5.84
CA GLN A 181 -13.21 8.61 6.11
C GLN A 181 -11.83 9.12 5.68
N ARG A 182 -11.60 10.43 5.78
CA ARG A 182 -10.31 11.04 5.45
C ARG A 182 -9.43 11.11 6.69
N LEU A 183 -8.14 11.02 6.45
CA LEU A 183 -7.08 11.18 7.43
C LEU A 183 -6.01 12.07 6.83
N VAL A 184 -5.61 13.12 7.55
CA VAL A 184 -4.41 13.89 7.23
C VAL A 184 -3.37 13.56 8.28
N SER A 185 -2.27 12.94 7.86
CA SER A 185 -1.13 12.62 8.71
C SER A 185 -0.08 13.71 8.58
N HIS A 186 0.11 14.46 9.66
CA HIS A 186 1.15 15.48 9.77
C HIS A 186 2.40 14.87 10.39
N ARG A 187 3.52 14.97 9.68
CA ARG A 187 4.83 14.52 10.13
C ARG A 187 5.73 15.72 10.38
N TYR A 188 6.30 15.83 11.56
CA TYR A 188 7.24 16.87 11.93
C TYR A 188 8.56 16.26 12.40
N GLU A 189 9.65 16.71 11.81
CA GLU A 189 11.01 16.37 12.26
C GLU A 189 11.44 17.34 13.33
N LEU A 190 11.95 16.81 14.45
CA LEU A 190 12.35 17.58 15.62
C LEU A 190 13.85 17.52 15.80
N GLU A 191 14.43 18.64 16.22
CA GLU A 191 15.80 18.71 16.69
C GLU A 191 15.83 19.60 17.95
N ASN A 192 16.25 19.03 19.09
CA ASN A 192 16.27 19.71 20.39
C ASN A 192 14.88 20.31 20.76
N GLY A 193 13.78 19.60 20.46
CA GLY A 193 12.42 20.03 20.74
C GLY A 193 11.87 21.13 19.79
N VAL A 194 12.60 21.48 18.73
CA VAL A 194 12.20 22.48 17.72
C VAL A 194 11.87 21.78 16.40
N VAL A 195 10.77 22.15 15.79
CA VAL A 195 10.41 21.68 14.44
C VAL A 195 11.39 22.21 13.41
N LYS A 196 12.06 21.31 12.69
CA LYS A 196 13.04 21.64 11.62
C LYS A 196 12.44 21.46 10.23
N GLY A 197 11.54 20.51 10.09
CA GLY A 197 10.90 20.20 8.83
C GLY A 197 9.60 19.46 9.06
N GLY A 198 8.86 19.23 7.99
CA GLY A 198 7.65 18.44 8.07
C GLY A 198 6.85 18.48 6.78
N GLY A 199 5.80 17.68 6.77
CA GLY A 199 4.84 17.59 5.67
C GLY A 199 3.55 16.98 6.12
N ALA A 200 2.58 16.97 5.23
CA ALA A 200 1.31 16.31 5.45
C ALA A 200 0.98 15.41 4.26
N THR A 201 0.39 14.25 4.56
CA THR A 201 -0.12 13.33 3.55
C THR A 201 -1.59 13.07 3.79
N SER A 202 -2.37 13.12 2.71
CA SER A 202 -3.80 12.81 2.75
C SER A 202 -4.02 11.33 2.48
N HIS A 203 -4.93 10.73 3.24
CA HIS A 203 -5.30 9.32 3.13
C HIS A 203 -6.83 9.17 3.24
N ARG A 204 -7.37 8.10 2.66
CA ARG A 204 -8.70 7.61 2.98
C ARG A 204 -8.55 6.27 3.70
N TYR A 205 -8.86 6.24 5.00
CA TYR A 205 -8.82 4.97 5.73
C TYR A 205 -9.99 4.07 5.33
N VAL A 206 -9.77 2.78 5.39
CA VAL A 206 -10.75 1.76 5.00
C VAL A 206 -10.81 0.67 6.07
N TRP A 207 -12.03 0.18 6.36
CA TRP A 207 -12.21 -0.95 7.25
C TRP A 207 -12.01 -2.28 6.52
N PRO A 208 -11.50 -3.31 7.20
CA PRO A 208 -11.38 -4.64 6.60
C PRO A 208 -12.71 -5.17 6.04
N SER A 209 -13.84 -4.93 6.72
CA SER A 209 -15.17 -5.31 6.23
C SER A 209 -15.65 -4.52 5.01
N GLU A 210 -15.21 -3.27 4.87
CA GLU A 210 -15.47 -2.45 3.67
C GLU A 210 -14.69 -3.00 2.47
N MET A 211 -13.43 -3.40 2.67
CA MET A 211 -12.64 -4.07 1.64
C MET A 211 -13.27 -5.38 1.17
N ASP A 212 -13.94 -6.14 2.06
CA ASP A 212 -14.66 -7.35 1.66
C ASP A 212 -15.83 -7.07 0.72
N VAL A 213 -16.51 -5.93 0.90
CA VAL A 213 -17.56 -5.49 -0.04
C VAL A 213 -16.94 -5.12 -1.38
N MET A 214 -15.83 -4.36 -1.39
CA MET A 214 -15.11 -4.01 -2.63
C MET A 214 -14.60 -5.26 -3.36
N ALA A 215 -14.08 -6.25 -2.62
CA ALA A 215 -13.64 -7.53 -3.17
C ALA A 215 -14.80 -8.28 -3.85
N LYS A 216 -15.97 -8.38 -3.20
CA LYS A 216 -17.17 -8.98 -3.79
C LYS A 216 -17.62 -8.26 -5.06
N MET A 217 -17.58 -6.92 -5.07
CA MET A 217 -17.90 -6.12 -6.26
C MET A 217 -16.92 -6.38 -7.40
N ALA A 218 -15.68 -6.77 -7.11
CA ALA A 218 -14.64 -7.15 -8.06
C ALA A 218 -14.65 -8.66 -8.42
N GLY A 219 -15.54 -9.45 -7.83
CA GLY A 219 -15.61 -10.90 -8.05
C GLY A 219 -14.49 -11.69 -7.36
N LEU A 220 -14.02 -11.22 -6.20
CA LEU A 220 -12.99 -11.83 -5.39
C LEU A 220 -13.58 -12.39 -4.08
N ASP A 221 -13.18 -13.57 -3.68
CA ASP A 221 -13.61 -14.22 -2.44
C ASP A 221 -12.53 -14.10 -1.35
N LEU A 222 -12.93 -13.71 -0.13
CA LEU A 222 -12.03 -13.67 1.03
C LEU A 222 -11.57 -15.09 1.38
N VAL A 223 -10.25 -15.30 1.43
CA VAL A 223 -9.63 -16.57 1.83
C VAL A 223 -9.18 -16.51 3.29
N ASN A 224 -8.42 -15.47 3.65
CA ASN A 224 -7.88 -15.29 5.00
C ASN A 224 -7.68 -13.81 5.34
N ARG A 225 -7.64 -13.54 6.66
CA ARG A 225 -7.20 -12.27 7.22
C ARG A 225 -6.34 -12.51 8.46
N TYR A 226 -5.18 -11.86 8.50
CA TYR A 226 -4.20 -11.96 9.57
C TYR A 226 -3.95 -10.58 10.17
N ALA A 227 -3.43 -10.52 11.39
CA ALA A 227 -3.00 -9.28 12.03
C ALA A 227 -1.69 -8.73 11.45
N GLY A 228 -0.88 -9.60 10.86
CA GLY A 228 0.42 -9.28 10.24
C GLY A 228 0.92 -10.37 9.31
N TRP A 229 2.12 -10.19 8.81
CA TRP A 229 2.76 -11.11 7.87
C TRP A 229 3.18 -12.44 8.49
N ASP A 230 3.25 -12.52 9.81
CA ASP A 230 3.50 -13.72 10.62
C ASP A 230 2.28 -14.65 10.75
N ARG A 231 1.16 -14.28 10.11
CA ARG A 231 -0.13 -14.99 10.17
C ARG A 231 -0.76 -15.04 11.56
N ALA A 232 -0.40 -14.11 12.46
CA ALA A 232 -1.09 -13.97 13.72
C ALA A 232 -2.60 -13.73 13.51
N GLU A 233 -3.44 -14.22 14.42
CA GLU A 233 -4.89 -14.09 14.35
C GLU A 233 -5.31 -12.63 14.33
N PHE A 234 -6.18 -12.24 13.37
CA PHE A 234 -6.78 -10.92 13.32
C PHE A 234 -7.91 -10.83 14.36
N THR A 235 -7.74 -9.93 15.32
CA THR A 235 -8.68 -9.72 16.44
C THR A 235 -9.12 -8.26 16.50
N GLY A 236 -10.05 -7.97 17.41
CA GLY A 236 -10.48 -6.60 17.69
C GLY A 236 -9.39 -5.66 18.17
N ASP A 237 -8.25 -6.16 18.64
CA ASP A 237 -7.13 -5.35 19.14
C ASP A 237 -5.99 -5.22 18.12
N SER A 238 -6.12 -5.86 16.95
CA SER A 238 -5.13 -5.78 15.88
C SER A 238 -5.01 -4.36 15.35
N ARG A 239 -3.77 -3.91 15.14
CA ARG A 239 -3.46 -2.57 14.63
C ARG A 239 -3.27 -2.52 13.12
N SER A 240 -3.05 -3.68 12.52
CA SER A 240 -2.93 -3.88 11.08
C SER A 240 -3.70 -5.11 10.65
N SER A 241 -3.95 -5.24 9.37
CA SER A 241 -4.47 -6.48 8.78
C SER A 241 -3.78 -6.77 7.45
N VAL A 242 -3.49 -8.05 7.23
CA VAL A 242 -3.10 -8.61 5.94
C VAL A 242 -4.27 -9.47 5.47
N SER A 243 -4.98 -8.99 4.46
CA SER A 243 -6.15 -9.68 3.92
C SER A 243 -5.80 -10.32 2.58
N VAL A 244 -6.26 -11.54 2.37
CA VAL A 244 -6.03 -12.34 1.16
C VAL A 244 -7.36 -12.70 0.54
N TRP A 245 -7.59 -12.25 -0.68
CA TRP A 245 -8.73 -12.66 -1.50
C TRP A 245 -8.26 -13.47 -2.69
N GLN A 246 -9.11 -14.31 -3.22
CA GLN A 246 -8.83 -15.14 -4.39
C GLN A 246 -9.85 -14.87 -5.50
N LYS A 247 -9.38 -14.80 -6.74
CA LYS A 247 -10.23 -14.82 -7.91
C LYS A 247 -10.71 -16.24 -8.16
N PRO A 248 -12.02 -16.49 -8.26
CA PRO A 248 -12.54 -17.83 -8.58
C PRO A 248 -11.92 -18.42 -9.84
N THR A 249 -11.85 -19.75 -9.88
CA THR A 249 -11.34 -20.54 -11.04
C THR A 249 -12.35 -20.63 -12.17
#